data_466934a9da4453c0bca897d58400f97c
#
_entry.id   466934a9da4453c0bca897d58400f97c
#
_cell.length_a   1.000
_cell.length_b   1.000
_cell.length_c   1.000
_cell.angle_alpha   90.00
_cell.angle_beta   90.00
_cell.angle_gamma   90.00
#
_symmetry.space_group_name_H-M   'P 1'
#
loop_
_entity.id
_entity.type
_entity.pdbx_description
1 polymer ?
#
loop_
_entity_poly.entity_id
_entity_poly.type
_entity_poly.pdbx_seq_one_letter_code
_entity_poly.pdbx_strand_id
1 'polypeptide(L)' 'MESTSCESATMCATVLRVCPCELCVCDHENHQLVLVHTDNACCFRVGQQVCIEFSGAMTRSDPPQITADCVRPLNCCC' A
#
# COMPACT_ATOMS: atom_id res chain seq x y z
N MET A 1 1.58 24.49 -15.60
CA MET A 1 1.44 23.96 -15.46
C MET A 1 1.17 23.12 -15.06
N GLU A 2 1.20 22.56 -14.80
CA GLU A 2 1.03 21.92 -14.46
C GLU A 2 0.50 21.08 -14.19
N SER A 3 0.36 20.47 -14.12
CA SER A 3 -0.05 19.72 -13.95
C SER A 3 -0.41 18.99 -13.43
N THR A 4 -0.47 18.48 -13.22
CA THR A 4 -0.66 17.76 -12.67
C THR A 4 -1.51 16.99 -12.39
N SER A 5 -1.88 16.49 -12.62
CA SER A 5 -2.90 15.80 -12.45
C SER A 5 -2.67 14.53 -11.98
N CYS A 6 -2.24 13.61 -12.24
CA CYS A 6 -2.11 12.45 -11.72
C CYS A 6 -1.35 12.46 -10.60
N GLU A 7 -1.85 12.67 -9.56
CA GLU A 7 -1.17 12.71 -8.44
C GLU A 7 -1.05 11.40 -7.86
N SER A 8 -0.13 10.59 -8.06
CA SER A 8 0.05 9.32 -7.37
C SER A 8 0.97 9.52 -6.20
N ALA A 9 0.76 8.80 -5.16
CA ALA A 9 1.60 8.83 -3.99
C ALA A 9 2.19 7.45 -3.78
N THR A 10 3.30 7.38 -3.07
CA THR A 10 3.97 6.12 -2.80
C THR A 10 4.14 5.97 -1.30
N MET A 11 3.91 4.78 -0.80
CA MET A 11 4.02 4.51 0.61
C MET A 11 4.82 3.24 0.81
N CYS A 12 5.77 3.26 1.73
CA CYS A 12 6.52 2.07 2.10
C CYS A 12 5.91 1.51 3.36
N ALA A 13 5.73 0.23 3.41
CA ALA A 13 5.05 -0.40 4.53
C ALA A 13 5.47 -1.85 4.68
N THR A 14 5.14 -2.42 5.83
CA THR A 14 5.40 -3.84 6.09
C THR A 14 4.07 -4.57 6.14
N VAL A 15 3.98 -5.68 5.46
CA VAL A 15 2.77 -6.47 5.42
C VAL A 15 2.56 -7.18 6.74
N LEU A 16 1.43 -6.96 7.38
CA LEU A 16 1.11 -7.61 8.64
C LEU A 16 0.10 -8.72 8.43
N ARG A 17 -0.69 -8.67 7.38
CA ARG A 17 -1.70 -9.67 7.15
C ARG A 17 -2.05 -9.71 5.67
N VAL A 18 -2.28 -10.88 5.15
CA VAL A 18 -2.61 -11.05 3.74
C VAL A 18 -4.02 -11.60 3.65
N CYS A 19 -4.88 -10.91 2.91
CA CYS A 19 -6.23 -11.34 2.66
C CYS A 19 -6.39 -11.53 1.15
N PRO A 20 -7.47 -12.15 0.70
CA PRO A 20 -7.59 -12.44 -0.74
C PRO A 20 -7.52 -11.23 -1.66
N CYS A 21 -8.10 -10.13 -1.27
CA CYS A 21 -8.09 -8.95 -2.10
C CYS A 21 -7.58 -7.73 -1.37
N GLU A 22 -6.90 -7.90 -0.28
CA GLU A 22 -6.39 -6.76 0.45
C GLU A 22 -5.22 -7.14 1.34
N LEU A 23 -4.41 -6.18 1.67
CA LEU A 23 -3.29 -6.36 2.56
C LEU A 23 -3.46 -5.42 3.74
N CYS A 24 -3.15 -5.91 4.92
CA CYS A 24 -3.09 -5.04 6.07
C CYS A 24 -1.62 -4.73 6.29
N VAL A 25 -1.24 -3.50 6.22
CA VAL A 25 0.16 -3.11 6.28
C VAL A 25 0.37 -2.05 7.35
N CYS A 26 1.61 -1.92 7.80
CA CYS A 26 1.99 -0.88 8.72
C CYS A 26 2.82 0.13 7.96
N ASP A 27 2.34 1.34 7.86
CA ASP A 27 3.01 2.42 7.18
C ASP A 27 4.30 2.74 7.92
N HIS A 28 5.42 2.76 7.24
CA HIS A 28 6.70 3.03 7.89
C HIS A 28 6.83 4.46 8.38
N GLU A 29 6.09 5.36 7.76
CA GLU A 29 6.24 6.74 8.12
C GLU A 29 5.48 7.09 9.38
N ASN A 30 4.27 6.63 9.51
CA ASN A 30 3.42 6.93 10.65
C ASN A 30 3.22 5.77 11.59
N HIS A 31 3.71 4.61 11.25
CA HIS A 31 3.49 3.39 12.03
C HIS A 31 1.99 3.13 12.20
N GLN A 32 1.22 3.45 11.15
CA GLN A 32 -0.21 3.31 11.23
C GLN A 32 -0.66 2.14 10.38
N LEU A 33 -1.66 1.43 10.83
CA LEU A 33 -2.22 0.34 10.05
C LEU A 33 -3.03 0.91 8.91
N VAL A 34 -2.88 0.35 7.74
CA VAL A 34 -3.61 0.77 6.56
C VAL A 34 -4.09 -0.48 5.83
N LEU A 35 -5.32 -0.47 5.37
CA LEU A 35 -5.82 -1.55 4.54
C LEU A 35 -5.62 -1.16 3.08
N VAL A 36 -4.96 -2.02 2.33
CA VAL A 36 -4.63 -1.76 0.95
C VAL A 36 -5.40 -2.72 0.07
N HIS A 37 -6.26 -2.20 -0.77
CA HIS A 37 -7.03 -3.04 -1.67
C HIS A 37 -6.23 -3.25 -2.94
N THR A 38 -5.94 -4.49 -3.26
CA THR A 38 -5.15 -4.83 -4.42
C THR A 38 -5.52 -6.22 -4.90
N ASP A 39 -5.49 -6.42 -6.20
CA ASP A 39 -5.84 -7.70 -6.78
C ASP A 39 -4.78 -8.75 -6.60
N ASN A 40 -3.57 -8.39 -6.35
CA ASN A 40 -2.49 -9.36 -6.22
C ASN A 40 -2.00 -9.49 -4.79
N ALA A 41 -2.90 -9.33 -3.83
CA ALA A 41 -2.53 -9.44 -2.43
C ALA A 41 -1.88 -10.78 -2.13
N CYS A 42 -2.33 -11.84 -2.77
CA CYS A 42 -1.78 -13.15 -2.47
C CYS A 42 -0.34 -13.33 -2.94
N CYS A 43 0.21 -12.39 -3.64
CA CYS A 43 1.60 -12.46 -4.05
C CYS A 43 2.56 -12.04 -2.94
N PHE A 44 2.05 -11.57 -1.85
CA PHE A 44 2.88 -11.04 -0.78
C PHE A 44 2.76 -11.88 0.48
N ARG A 45 3.64 -11.67 1.43
CA ARG A 45 3.68 -12.44 2.66
C ARG A 45 3.78 -11.55 3.85
N VAL A 46 3.34 -12.04 4.98
CA VAL A 46 3.47 -11.34 6.24
C VAL A 46 4.94 -11.09 6.53
N GLY A 47 5.27 -9.89 6.92
CA GLY A 47 6.65 -9.49 7.22
C GLY A 47 7.38 -8.91 6.04
N GLN A 48 6.81 -9.00 4.84
CA GLN A 48 7.48 -8.48 3.67
C GLN A 48 7.33 -6.97 3.61
N GLN A 49 8.37 -6.30 3.16
CA GLN A 49 8.30 -4.87 2.99
C GLN A 49 7.91 -4.56 1.57
N VAL A 50 6.98 -3.67 1.39
CA VAL A 50 6.44 -3.36 0.08
C VAL A 50 6.39 -1.86 -0.15
N CYS A 51 6.38 -1.49 -1.41
CA CYS A 51 6.20 -0.12 -1.82
C CYS A 51 4.87 -0.07 -2.56
N ILE A 52 3.97 0.76 -2.11
CA ILE A 52 2.62 0.81 -2.61
C ILE A 52 2.40 2.12 -3.32
N GLU A 53 1.97 2.05 -4.57
CA GLU A 53 1.68 3.23 -5.33
C GLU A 53 0.18 3.37 -5.44
N PHE A 54 -0.36 4.48 -5.10
CA PHE A 54 -1.79 4.69 -5.14
C PHE A 54 -2.11 6.12 -5.56
N SER A 55 -3.27 6.30 -6.15
CA SER A 55 -3.73 7.62 -6.48
C SER A 55 -5.03 7.82 -5.75
N GLY A 56 -5.40 9.00 -5.50
CA GLY A 56 -6.60 9.28 -4.75
C GLY A 56 -6.32 9.37 -3.27
N ALA A 57 -7.33 9.57 -2.52
CA ALA A 57 -7.18 9.85 -1.11
C ALA A 57 -7.32 8.62 -0.27
N MET A 58 -6.63 8.60 0.84
CA MET A 58 -6.82 7.59 1.84
C MET A 58 -8.11 7.90 2.58
N THR A 59 -8.91 6.91 2.86
CA THR A 59 -10.14 7.15 3.59
C THR A 59 -9.83 7.47 5.04
N ARG A 60 -10.77 8.07 5.72
CA ARG A 60 -10.57 8.39 7.11
C ARG A 60 -11.14 7.35 8.03
N SER A 61 -11.34 6.17 7.56
CA SER A 61 -11.84 5.09 8.41
C SER A 61 -10.76 4.63 9.36
N ASP A 62 -11.07 3.73 10.23
CA ASP A 62 -10.13 3.22 11.22
C ASP A 62 -10.16 1.70 11.14
N PRO A 63 -9.21 1.12 10.48
CA PRO A 63 -8.04 1.75 9.88
C PRO A 63 -8.36 2.40 8.54
N PRO A 64 -7.54 3.35 8.12
CA PRO A 64 -7.75 3.97 6.81
C PRO A 64 -7.52 2.97 5.69
N GLN A 65 -8.09 3.24 4.54
CA GLN A 65 -8.02 2.33 3.42
C GLN A 65 -7.58 3.06 2.17
N ILE A 66 -6.82 2.39 1.35
CA ILE A 66 -6.43 2.91 0.05
C ILE A 66 -6.62 1.82 -0.99
N THR A 67 -6.74 2.22 -2.24
CA THR A 67 -6.75 1.30 -3.35
C THR A 67 -5.43 1.44 -4.08
N ALA A 68 -4.66 0.38 -4.11
CA ALA A 68 -3.33 0.45 -4.71
C ALA A 68 -3.42 0.32 -6.22
N ASP A 69 -2.68 1.16 -6.92
CA ASP A 69 -2.50 1.00 -8.35
C ASP A 69 -1.42 -0.03 -8.60
N CYS A 70 -0.47 -0.11 -7.73
CA CYS A 70 0.64 -1.05 -7.88
C CYS A 70 1.26 -1.32 -6.52
N VAL A 71 1.58 -2.56 -6.25
CA VAL A 71 2.28 -2.94 -5.02
C VAL A 71 3.48 -3.75 -5.45
N ARG A 72 4.66 -3.38 -4.96
CA ARG A 72 5.90 -4.06 -5.32
C ARG A 72 6.70 -4.38 -4.10
N PRO A 73 7.49 -5.43 -4.13
CA PRO A 73 8.39 -5.71 -3.02
C PRO A 73 9.42 -4.61 -2.91
N LEU A 74 9.64 -4.13 -1.72
CA LEU A 74 10.59 -3.09 -1.51
C LEU A 74 11.98 -3.57 -1.70
N ASN A 75 12.25 -4.80 -1.38
CA ASN A 75 13.53 -5.32 -1.38
C ASN A 75 13.77 -6.16 -2.52
N CYS A 76 13.54 -5.75 -3.65
CA CYS A 76 13.67 -6.53 -4.70
C CYS A 76 14.98 -6.55 -5.24
N CYS A 77 15.87 -6.65 -4.69
CA CYS A 77 17.04 -6.59 -5.21
C CYS A 77 17.42 -7.71 -5.74
N CYS A 78 17.42 -8.09 -6.25
CA CYS A 78 17.80 -9.11 -6.75
C CYS A 78 18.61 -9.35 -7.02
#